data_33da7225e2f0d4fcaeeee35dfd18c905
#
_entry.id   33da7225e2f0d4fcaeeee35dfd18c905
#
_cell.length_a   1.000
_cell.length_b   1.000
_cell.length_c   1.000
_cell.angle_alpha   90.00
_cell.angle_beta   90.00
_cell.angle_gamma   90.00
#
_symmetry.space_group_name_H-M   'P 1'
#
loop_
_entity.id
_entity.type
_entity.pdbx_description
1 polymer ?
#
loop_
_entity_poly.entity_id
_entity_poly.type
_entity_poly.pdbx_seq_one_letter_code
_entity_poly.pdbx_strand_id
1 'polypeptide(L)'
;LFLFSFFKSLIYLKKYGIEYLFSTGGYMSVTLCIAAKILNIKIFLYEPNMVLGTSNNFFLKYAKKIICYSNNIKKFPEKYNSKIFLTDSLLRKSIYKSKLEDKTEIKNTFKILVLGGSQGAKFFDEEISKLLIGLSKINKIYLIQQVSNKSVKEKLTNQYNEIGLES
;
A
#
# COMPACT_ATOMS: atom_id res chain seq x y z
N LEU A 1 3.61 27.32 1.05
CA LEU A 1 3.61 26.12 0.16
C LEU A 1 2.18 25.70 -0.22
N PHE A 2 1.26 25.55 0.74
CA PHE A 2 -0.14 25.12 0.50
C PHE A 2 -0.91 26.06 -0.43
N LEU A 3 -0.91 27.37 -0.15
CA LEU A 3 -1.59 28.37 -0.98
C LEU A 3 -1.04 28.39 -2.42
N PHE A 4 0.26 28.32 -2.57
CA PHE A 4 0.89 28.26 -3.89
C PHE A 4 0.45 27.03 -4.67
N SER A 5 0.45 25.85 -4.04
CA SER A 5 -0.03 24.61 -4.65
C SER A 5 -1.51 24.69 -5.03
N PHE A 6 -2.33 25.33 -4.21
CA PHE A 6 -3.75 25.53 -4.48
C PHE A 6 -4.00 26.40 -5.73
N PHE A 7 -3.37 27.58 -5.82
CA PHE A 7 -3.52 28.44 -7.00
C PHE A 7 -2.98 27.77 -8.26
N LYS A 8 -1.86 27.06 -8.15
CA LYS A 8 -1.30 26.28 -9.24
C LYS A 8 -2.28 25.19 -9.69
N SER A 9 -2.94 24.50 -8.77
CA SER A 9 -3.96 23.51 -9.07
C SER A 9 -5.14 24.10 -9.83
N LEU A 10 -5.66 25.28 -9.42
CA LEU A 10 -6.74 25.97 -10.14
C LEU A 10 -6.36 26.29 -11.59
N ILE A 11 -5.15 26.85 -11.76
CA ILE A 11 -4.65 27.21 -13.11
C ILE A 11 -4.54 25.98 -13.99
N TYR A 12 -3.93 24.88 -13.48
CA TYR A 12 -3.76 23.65 -14.26
C TYR A 12 -5.09 23.00 -14.62
N LEU A 13 -5.97 22.81 -13.64
CA LEU A 13 -7.27 22.19 -13.87
C LEU A 13 -8.08 22.94 -14.91
N LYS A 14 -8.08 24.28 -14.86
CA LYS A 14 -8.77 25.13 -15.83
C LYS A 14 -8.09 25.14 -17.20
N LYS A 15 -6.76 25.30 -17.23
CA LYS A 15 -5.96 25.35 -18.47
C LYS A 15 -6.11 24.10 -19.31
N TYR A 16 -6.18 22.93 -18.68
CA TYR A 16 -6.28 21.65 -19.39
C TYR A 16 -7.71 21.13 -19.53
N GLY A 17 -8.71 21.91 -19.15
CA GLY A 17 -10.12 21.53 -19.30
C GLY A 17 -10.48 20.24 -18.58
N ILE A 18 -9.92 20.03 -17.37
CA ILE A 18 -10.12 18.78 -16.62
C ILE A 18 -11.57 18.68 -16.15
N GLU A 19 -12.26 17.61 -16.51
CA GLU A 19 -13.64 17.34 -16.11
C GLU A 19 -13.76 16.34 -14.95
N TYR A 20 -12.76 15.48 -14.79
CA TYR A 20 -12.75 14.39 -13.80
C TYR A 20 -11.44 14.41 -13.03
N LEU A 21 -11.52 14.41 -11.71
CA LEU A 21 -10.38 14.24 -10.81
C LEU A 21 -10.46 12.90 -10.11
N PHE A 22 -9.43 12.08 -10.26
CA PHE A 22 -9.26 10.85 -9.52
C PHE A 22 -8.19 11.05 -8.45
N SER A 23 -8.58 10.90 -7.17
CA SER A 23 -7.69 11.12 -6.03
C SER A 23 -7.49 9.86 -5.21
N THR A 24 -6.24 9.51 -4.95
CA THR A 24 -5.84 8.42 -4.05
C THR A 24 -5.73 8.84 -2.59
N GLY A 25 -6.14 10.05 -2.26
CA GLY A 25 -5.98 10.62 -0.92
C GLY A 25 -4.57 11.13 -0.64
N GLY A 26 -4.27 11.32 0.64
CA GLY A 26 -3.01 11.88 1.10
C GLY A 26 -2.99 13.42 1.11
N TYR A 27 -1.97 13.98 1.77
CA TYR A 27 -1.87 15.42 2.00
C TYR A 27 -1.80 16.25 0.71
N MET A 28 -1.05 15.75 -0.28
CA MET A 28 -0.84 16.46 -1.55
C MET A 28 -2.11 16.56 -2.41
N SER A 29 -3.05 15.65 -2.26
CA SER A 29 -4.31 15.66 -3.01
C SER A 29 -5.30 16.73 -2.53
N VAL A 30 -5.12 17.26 -1.33
CA VAL A 30 -6.07 18.20 -0.70
C VAL A 30 -6.25 19.45 -1.52
N THR A 31 -5.16 20.08 -1.96
CA THR A 31 -5.20 21.30 -2.78
C THR A 31 -5.88 21.08 -4.12
N LEU A 32 -5.61 19.95 -4.78
CA LEU A 32 -6.25 19.57 -6.03
C LEU A 32 -7.76 19.32 -5.85
N CYS A 33 -8.15 18.62 -4.80
CA CYS A 33 -9.56 18.35 -4.51
C CYS A 33 -10.34 19.61 -4.17
N ILE A 34 -9.74 20.57 -3.44
CA ILE A 34 -10.37 21.87 -3.17
C ILE A 34 -10.56 22.66 -4.47
N ALA A 35 -9.51 22.73 -5.29
CA ALA A 35 -9.58 23.41 -6.59
C ALA A 35 -10.62 22.75 -7.52
N ALA A 36 -10.65 21.44 -7.58
CA ALA A 36 -11.64 20.69 -8.35
C ALA A 36 -13.07 20.98 -7.90
N LYS A 37 -13.30 21.06 -6.58
CA LYS A 37 -14.62 21.44 -6.04
C LYS A 37 -15.05 22.84 -6.49
N ILE A 38 -14.15 23.82 -6.41
CA ILE A 38 -14.43 25.22 -6.82
C ILE A 38 -14.77 25.29 -8.31
N LEU A 39 -14.08 24.50 -9.13
CA LEU A 39 -14.29 24.44 -10.58
C LEU A 39 -15.42 23.48 -11.00
N ASN A 40 -16.19 22.93 -10.05
CA ASN A 40 -17.26 21.94 -10.31
C ASN A 40 -16.79 20.68 -11.05
N ILE A 41 -15.53 20.31 -10.93
CA ILE A 41 -14.96 19.09 -11.49
C ILE A 41 -15.46 17.88 -10.72
N LYS A 42 -15.81 16.80 -11.39
CA LYS A 42 -16.29 15.56 -10.78
C LYS A 42 -15.15 14.84 -10.07
N ILE A 43 -15.26 14.65 -8.75
CA ILE A 43 -14.24 14.00 -7.93
C ILE A 43 -14.58 12.54 -7.73
N PHE A 44 -13.62 11.66 -7.99
CA PHE A 44 -13.63 10.24 -7.66
C PHE A 44 -12.50 9.98 -6.68
N LEU A 45 -12.81 9.27 -5.58
CA LEU A 45 -11.84 8.91 -4.57
C LEU A 45 -11.46 7.44 -4.71
N TYR A 46 -10.26 7.10 -4.29
CA TYR A 46 -9.78 5.74 -4.20
C TYR A 46 -9.22 5.48 -2.80
N GLU A 47 -9.75 4.46 -2.13
CA GLU A 47 -9.33 4.05 -0.80
C GLU A 47 -8.88 2.58 -0.83
N PRO A 48 -7.57 2.34 -0.88
CA PRO A 48 -7.05 0.97 -0.87
C PRO A 48 -7.04 0.33 0.52
N ASN A 49 -7.23 1.11 1.58
CA ASN A 49 -7.10 0.65 2.95
C ASN A 49 -8.45 0.25 3.55
N MET A 50 -8.39 -0.63 4.55
CA MET A 50 -9.56 -1.02 5.36
C MET A 50 -9.98 0.05 6.39
N VAL A 51 -9.29 1.19 6.41
CA VAL A 51 -9.61 2.36 7.24
C VAL A 51 -9.67 3.58 6.36
N LEU A 52 -10.77 4.32 6.41
CA LEU A 52 -10.94 5.53 5.61
C LEU A 52 -9.89 6.59 5.97
N GLY A 53 -9.08 6.98 4.99
CA GLY A 53 -8.07 8.01 5.14
C GLY A 53 -8.68 9.40 5.40
N THR A 54 -7.99 10.23 6.19
CA THR A 54 -8.48 11.57 6.61
C THR A 54 -8.83 12.48 5.42
N SER A 55 -7.98 12.52 4.40
CA SER A 55 -8.24 13.30 3.18
C SER A 55 -9.48 12.79 2.45
N ASN A 56 -9.60 11.48 2.25
CA ASN A 56 -10.75 10.87 1.58
C ASN A 56 -12.04 11.13 2.38
N ASN A 57 -12.00 11.03 3.71
CA ASN A 57 -13.16 11.34 4.57
C ASN A 57 -13.63 12.78 4.38
N PHE A 58 -12.70 13.75 4.35
CA PHE A 58 -13.03 15.15 4.16
C PHE A 58 -13.73 15.42 2.82
N PHE A 59 -13.25 14.81 1.73
CA PHE A 59 -13.78 15.00 0.38
C PHE A 59 -14.94 14.08 0.03
N LEU A 60 -15.27 13.07 0.85
CA LEU A 60 -16.30 12.08 0.58
C LEU A 60 -17.66 12.70 0.26
N LYS A 61 -18.04 13.79 0.95
CA LYS A 61 -19.30 14.50 0.69
C LYS A 61 -19.37 15.10 -0.72
N TYR A 62 -18.23 15.48 -1.30
CA TYR A 62 -18.14 16.08 -2.64
C TYR A 62 -17.86 15.06 -3.74
N ALA A 63 -17.41 13.87 -3.39
CA ALA A 63 -17.10 12.83 -4.35
C ALA A 63 -18.37 12.26 -4.99
N LYS A 64 -18.29 11.92 -6.27
CA LYS A 64 -19.31 11.15 -6.99
C LYS A 64 -19.33 9.70 -6.55
N LYS A 65 -18.17 9.07 -6.48
CA LYS A 65 -17.95 7.70 -6.01
C LYS A 65 -16.63 7.63 -5.25
N ILE A 66 -16.54 6.63 -4.38
CA ILE A 66 -15.29 6.18 -3.77
C ILE A 66 -15.06 4.73 -4.13
N ILE A 67 -13.92 4.44 -4.72
CA ILE A 67 -13.52 3.11 -5.19
C ILE A 67 -12.76 2.42 -4.07
N CYS A 68 -13.20 1.23 -3.70
CA CYS A 68 -12.70 0.48 -2.55
C CYS A 68 -12.61 -1.01 -2.88
N TYR A 69 -11.91 -1.78 -2.06
CA TYR A 69 -11.85 -3.25 -2.14
C TYR A 69 -12.87 -3.95 -1.24
N SER A 70 -13.51 -3.23 -0.32
CA SER A 70 -14.45 -3.79 0.65
C SER A 70 -15.54 -2.79 0.99
N ASN A 71 -16.72 -3.29 1.36
CA ASN A 71 -17.78 -2.49 1.98
C ASN A 71 -17.52 -2.20 3.46
N ASN A 72 -16.66 -2.98 4.12
CA ASN A 72 -16.39 -2.88 5.55
C ASN A 72 -15.17 -2.00 5.84
N ILE A 73 -15.22 -0.74 5.41
CA ILE A 73 -14.17 0.22 5.68
C ILE A 73 -14.40 0.84 7.06
N LYS A 74 -13.44 0.68 7.97
CA LYS A 74 -13.51 1.31 9.31
C LYS A 74 -13.56 2.82 9.18
N LYS A 75 -14.33 3.47 10.06
CA LYS A 75 -14.58 4.93 10.09
C LYS A 75 -15.31 5.48 8.86
N PHE A 76 -15.93 4.63 8.05
CA PHE A 76 -16.73 5.07 6.91
C PHE A 76 -18.10 5.53 7.37
N PRO A 77 -18.54 6.78 7.03
CA PRO A 77 -19.86 7.28 7.42
C PRO A 77 -20.96 6.59 6.61
N GLU A 78 -21.88 5.91 7.27
CA GLU A 78 -22.96 5.10 6.66
C GLU A 78 -23.79 5.84 5.62
N LYS A 79 -24.04 7.13 5.84
CA LYS A 79 -24.79 8.00 4.90
C LYS A 79 -24.19 8.09 3.50
N TYR A 80 -22.94 7.67 3.32
CA TYR A 80 -22.24 7.65 2.03
C TYR A 80 -22.05 6.25 1.44
N ASN A 81 -22.65 5.21 2.01
CA ASN A 81 -22.52 3.83 1.50
C ASN A 81 -22.92 3.70 0.03
N SER A 82 -23.90 4.48 -0.44
CA SER A 82 -24.31 4.51 -1.85
C SER A 82 -23.23 5.04 -2.81
N LYS A 83 -22.18 5.68 -2.28
CA LYS A 83 -21.05 6.14 -3.09
C LYS A 83 -19.96 5.10 -3.26
N ILE A 84 -19.96 4.03 -2.49
CA ILE A 84 -18.98 2.94 -2.62
C ILE A 84 -19.13 2.28 -3.99
N PHE A 85 -18.02 2.10 -4.65
CA PHE A 85 -17.85 1.29 -5.84
C PHE A 85 -16.76 0.24 -5.57
N LEU A 86 -17.16 -1.01 -5.55
CA LEU A 86 -16.24 -2.12 -5.29
C LEU A 86 -15.45 -2.47 -6.54
N THR A 87 -14.18 -2.73 -6.36
CA THR A 87 -13.29 -3.25 -7.39
C THR A 87 -12.37 -4.31 -6.81
N ASP A 88 -11.84 -5.17 -7.67
CA ASP A 88 -10.77 -6.08 -7.32
C ASP A 88 -9.46 -5.33 -7.05
N SER A 89 -8.53 -5.97 -6.36
CA SER A 89 -7.22 -5.39 -6.07
C SER A 89 -6.49 -4.97 -7.34
N LEU A 90 -6.10 -3.69 -7.42
CA LEU A 90 -5.30 -3.16 -8.51
C LEU A 90 -3.83 -3.60 -8.36
N LEU A 91 -3.52 -4.78 -8.84
CA LEU A 91 -2.18 -5.34 -8.82
C LEU A 91 -1.40 -4.97 -10.09
N ARG A 92 -0.07 -4.99 -9.99
CA ARG A 92 0.79 -4.82 -11.16
C ARG A 92 0.59 -5.98 -12.14
N LYS A 93 0.63 -5.72 -13.45
CA LYS A 93 0.48 -6.76 -14.49
C LYS A 93 1.44 -7.95 -14.33
N SER A 94 2.63 -7.72 -13.78
CA SER A 94 3.60 -8.77 -13.48
C SER A 94 3.07 -9.81 -12.49
N ILE A 95 2.25 -9.40 -11.51
CA ILE A 95 1.67 -10.31 -10.51
C ILE A 95 0.61 -11.20 -11.15
N TYR A 96 -0.23 -10.65 -12.05
CA TYR A 96 -1.23 -11.44 -12.78
C TYR A 96 -0.60 -12.45 -13.75
N LYS A 97 0.62 -12.16 -14.24
CA LYS A 97 1.34 -13.04 -15.17
C LYS A 97 2.20 -14.09 -14.49
N SER A 98 2.49 -13.94 -13.20
CA SER A 98 3.23 -14.96 -12.44
C SER A 98 2.36 -16.20 -12.33
N LYS A 99 2.71 -17.26 -13.10
CA LYS A 99 2.17 -18.59 -12.86
C LYS A 99 2.65 -19.04 -11.48
N LEU A 100 1.75 -19.58 -10.69
CA LEU A 100 2.13 -20.35 -9.51
C LEU A 100 2.89 -21.59 -10.05
N GLU A 101 4.22 -21.55 -9.95
CA GLU A 101 5.00 -22.76 -10.18
C GLU A 101 4.63 -23.79 -9.11
N ASP A 102 4.56 -25.06 -9.50
CA ASP A 102 4.18 -26.14 -8.61
C ASP A 102 5.01 -26.10 -7.32
N LYS A 103 4.31 -26.13 -6.20
CA LYS A 103 4.92 -26.12 -4.88
C LYS A 103 5.77 -27.39 -4.73
N THR A 104 7.08 -27.26 -4.81
CA THR A 104 7.97 -28.28 -4.27
C THR A 104 7.70 -28.40 -2.77
N GLU A 105 7.03 -29.46 -2.35
CA GLU A 105 6.83 -29.77 -0.93
C GLU A 105 8.19 -30.18 -0.34
N ILE A 106 8.82 -29.24 0.36
CA ILE A 106 9.94 -29.56 1.23
C ILE A 106 9.32 -30.09 2.52
N LYS A 107 9.27 -31.40 2.67
CA LYS A 107 8.73 -32.07 3.86
C LYS A 107 9.55 -31.67 5.10
N ASN A 108 8.87 -31.41 6.21
CA ASN A 108 9.46 -31.06 7.51
C ASN A 108 10.26 -29.75 7.56
N THR A 109 10.00 -28.77 6.69
CA THR A 109 10.65 -27.47 6.72
C THR A 109 9.58 -26.37 6.70
N PHE A 110 9.65 -25.43 7.62
CA PHE A 110 8.78 -24.27 7.62
C PHE A 110 9.26 -23.26 6.57
N LYS A 111 8.42 -22.96 5.58
CA LYS A 111 8.68 -21.92 4.60
C LYS A 111 8.13 -20.59 5.12
N ILE A 112 9.01 -19.63 5.37
CA ILE A 112 8.64 -18.30 5.89
C ILE A 112 8.96 -17.24 4.83
N LEU A 113 7.95 -16.43 4.49
CA LEU A 113 8.11 -15.24 3.66
C LEU A 113 7.94 -14.00 4.53
N VAL A 114 8.97 -13.17 4.60
CA VAL A 114 8.94 -11.89 5.32
C VAL A 114 8.91 -10.74 4.32
N LEU A 115 7.82 -9.98 4.31
CA LEU A 115 7.65 -8.80 3.46
C LEU A 115 7.40 -7.57 4.32
N GLY A 116 8.22 -6.54 4.12
CA GLY A 116 8.03 -5.23 4.73
C GLY A 116 7.37 -4.25 3.74
N GLY A 117 6.48 -3.38 4.22
CA GLY A 117 6.06 -2.21 3.47
C GLY A 117 7.19 -1.17 3.40
N SER A 118 7.01 -0.12 2.59
CA SER A 118 8.03 0.92 2.35
C SER A 118 8.62 1.59 3.61
N GLN A 119 7.89 1.57 4.73
CA GLN A 119 8.34 2.11 6.02
C GLN A 119 8.66 1.03 7.06
N GLY A 120 8.27 -0.21 6.83
CA GLY A 120 8.42 -1.33 7.78
C GLY A 120 9.65 -2.21 7.52
N ALA A 121 10.27 -2.14 6.36
CA ALA A 121 11.39 -3.02 6.00
C ALA A 121 12.53 -2.96 7.03
N LYS A 122 12.91 -1.75 7.48
CA LYS A 122 14.00 -1.57 8.45
C LYS A 122 13.69 -2.22 9.82
N PHE A 123 12.46 -2.12 10.31
CA PHE A 123 12.03 -2.78 11.53
C PHE A 123 12.10 -4.30 11.39
N PHE A 124 11.67 -4.84 10.25
CA PHE A 124 11.75 -6.28 9.98
C PHE A 124 13.19 -6.77 9.83
N ASP A 125 14.09 -5.96 9.29
CA ASP A 125 15.51 -6.30 9.20
C ASP A 125 16.15 -6.52 10.58
N GLU A 126 15.77 -5.73 11.57
CA GLU A 126 16.38 -5.73 12.91
C GLU A 126 15.69 -6.71 13.87
N GLU A 127 14.36 -6.68 13.94
CA GLU A 127 13.63 -7.43 14.97
C GLU A 127 13.23 -8.84 14.51
N ILE A 128 12.79 -8.99 13.27
CA ILE A 128 12.38 -10.30 12.77
C ILE A 128 13.59 -11.23 12.61
N SER A 129 14.76 -10.73 12.25
CA SER A 129 15.97 -11.55 12.15
C SER A 129 16.31 -12.25 13.49
N LYS A 130 16.18 -11.55 14.61
CA LYS A 130 16.41 -12.14 15.95
C LYS A 130 15.44 -13.28 16.26
N LEU A 131 14.15 -13.09 15.92
CA LEU A 131 13.12 -14.12 16.12
C LEU A 131 13.37 -15.34 15.25
N LEU A 132 13.76 -15.14 13.97
CA LEU A 132 14.04 -16.21 13.02
C LEU A 132 15.26 -17.04 13.46
N ILE A 133 16.30 -16.39 13.97
CA ILE A 133 17.46 -17.08 14.58
C ILE A 133 17.02 -17.93 15.78
N GLY A 134 16.11 -17.45 16.62
CA GLY A 134 15.54 -18.22 17.71
C GLY A 134 14.75 -19.45 17.23
N LEU A 135 13.91 -19.28 16.22
CA LEU A 135 13.09 -20.33 15.65
C LEU A 135 13.90 -21.39 14.90
N SER A 136 15.01 -21.02 14.24
CA SER A 136 15.87 -21.95 13.50
C SER A 136 16.56 -22.97 14.40
N LYS A 137 16.70 -22.68 15.70
CA LYS A 137 17.28 -23.62 16.67
C LYS A 137 16.39 -24.83 16.98
N ILE A 138 15.07 -24.69 16.76
CA ILE A 138 14.07 -25.72 17.09
C ILE A 138 13.36 -26.27 15.86
N ASN A 139 13.48 -25.63 14.71
CA ASN A 139 12.82 -26.02 13.48
C ASN A 139 13.73 -25.81 12.28
N LYS A 140 13.60 -26.67 11.26
CA LYS A 140 14.21 -26.41 9.97
C LYS A 140 13.38 -25.34 9.23
N ILE A 141 14.03 -24.24 8.85
CA ILE A 141 13.36 -23.09 8.22
C ILE A 141 13.99 -22.82 6.85
N TYR A 142 13.12 -22.59 5.86
CA TYR A 142 13.47 -22.00 4.57
C TYR A 142 12.92 -20.56 4.55
N LEU A 143 13.80 -19.57 4.44
CA LEU A 143 13.44 -18.16 4.57
C LEU A 143 13.57 -17.42 3.24
N ILE A 144 12.54 -16.66 2.89
CA ILE A 144 12.62 -15.60 1.89
C ILE A 144 12.30 -14.28 2.59
N GLN A 145 13.24 -13.35 2.60
CA GLN A 145 13.07 -12.05 3.27
C GLN A 145 13.34 -10.89 2.33
N GLN A 146 12.41 -9.95 2.27
CA GLN A 146 12.64 -8.65 1.67
C GLN A 146 13.44 -7.79 2.64
N VAL A 147 14.54 -7.24 2.18
CA VAL A 147 15.42 -6.37 2.99
C VAL A 147 15.43 -4.94 2.48
N SER A 148 15.74 -3.98 3.35
CA SER A 148 15.68 -2.56 3.05
C SER A 148 16.74 -2.08 2.05
N ASN A 149 17.93 -2.68 2.07
CA ASN A 149 19.03 -2.31 1.18
C ASN A 149 20.08 -3.43 1.05
N LYS A 150 21.05 -3.22 0.13
CA LYS A 150 22.09 -4.22 -0.19
C LYS A 150 23.04 -4.52 0.99
N SER A 151 23.43 -3.52 1.76
CA SER A 151 24.31 -3.70 2.93
C SER A 151 23.65 -4.57 3.99
N VAL A 152 22.36 -4.36 4.26
CA VAL A 152 21.59 -5.19 5.18
C VAL A 152 21.45 -6.62 4.65
N LYS A 153 21.25 -6.79 3.34
CA LYS A 153 21.23 -8.11 2.70
C LYS A 153 22.51 -8.90 3.01
N GLU A 154 23.67 -8.31 2.75
CA GLU A 154 24.96 -8.96 2.97
C GLU A 154 25.15 -9.34 4.45
N LYS A 155 24.83 -8.42 5.37
CA LYS A 155 24.91 -8.67 6.80
C LYS A 155 24.01 -9.83 7.25
N LEU A 156 22.74 -9.82 6.85
CA LEU A 156 21.78 -10.86 7.25
C LEU A 156 22.10 -12.20 6.59
N THR A 157 22.54 -12.21 5.33
CA THR A 157 22.97 -13.45 4.67
C THR A 157 24.12 -14.14 5.43
N ASN A 158 25.14 -13.35 5.84
CA ASN A 158 26.24 -13.89 6.63
C ASN A 158 25.74 -14.47 7.97
N GLN A 159 24.89 -13.74 8.70
CA GLN A 159 24.31 -14.20 9.96
C GLN A 159 23.48 -15.48 9.80
N TYR A 160 22.70 -15.58 8.74
CA TYR A 160 21.86 -16.76 8.47
C TYR A 160 22.68 -17.96 8.07
N ASN A 161 23.76 -17.78 7.27
CA ASN A 161 24.68 -18.83 6.90
C ASN A 161 25.44 -19.41 8.10
N GLU A 162 25.88 -18.56 9.05
CA GLU A 162 26.56 -18.99 10.28
C GLU A 162 25.72 -19.94 11.15
N ILE A 163 24.40 -19.81 11.08
CA ILE A 163 23.46 -20.67 11.85
C ILE A 163 22.83 -21.76 11.01
N GLY A 164 23.26 -21.94 9.75
CA GLY A 164 22.73 -22.97 8.83
C GLY A 164 21.28 -22.74 8.39
N LEU A 165 20.80 -21.48 8.40
CA LEU A 165 19.46 -21.15 7.94
C LEU A 165 19.49 -20.95 6.42
N GLU A 166 18.74 -21.79 5.70
CA GLU A 166 18.60 -21.69 4.24
C GLU A 166 17.81 -20.39 3.86
N SER A 167 18.42 -19.48 3.11
CA SER A 167 17.83 -18.18 2.76
C SER A 167 17.96 -17.83 1.27
#